data_9928b1271c7ef600a59fc0a3bef98c63
#
_entry.id   9928b1271c7ef600a59fc0a3bef98c63
#
_cell.length_a   1.000
_cell.length_b   1.000
_cell.length_c   1.000
_cell.angle_alpha   90.00
_cell.angle_beta   90.00
_cell.angle_gamma   90.00
#
_symmetry.space_group_name_H-M   'P 1'
#
loop_
_entity.id
_entity.type
_entity.pdbx_description
1 polymer ?
#
loop_
_entity_poly.entity_id
_entity_poly.type
_entity_poly.pdbx_seq_one_letter_code
_entity_poly.pdbx_strand_id
1 'polypeptide(L)'
;MAITPNGFIAKKDDSSDFLTKKESQSYVATVLKAGALVIGRRTYGVLSKQSEFQKFLKAKIKIAIVSKHSMNIKSPYHKVANSPQSALNFLKGSKEIVVAGGGLLNASFMSENLVDEIYIDIEPNLFSEGIKLFEGGSFDVKLKLLGTRMLSKNEIQLHYKVLK
;
A
#
# COMPACT_ATOMS: atom_id res chain seq x y z
N MET A 1 -3.20 -5.02 0.35
CA MET A 1 -3.90 -4.05 -0.55
C MET A 1 -5.30 -4.55 -0.79
N ALA A 2 -6.28 -3.72 -0.47
CA ALA A 2 -7.67 -3.98 -0.86
C ALA A 2 -7.86 -3.74 -2.35
N ILE A 3 -8.55 -4.64 -3.01
CA ILE A 3 -8.91 -4.57 -4.42
C ILE A 3 -10.33 -5.06 -4.65
N THR A 4 -10.95 -4.58 -5.71
CA THR A 4 -12.16 -5.22 -6.25
C THR A 4 -11.80 -6.53 -6.97
N PRO A 5 -12.74 -7.47 -7.18
CA PRO A 5 -12.49 -8.70 -7.93
C PRO A 5 -11.98 -8.46 -9.36
N ASN A 6 -12.25 -7.30 -9.95
CA ASN A 6 -11.75 -6.89 -11.26
C ASN A 6 -10.52 -5.97 -11.20
N GLY A 7 -9.80 -5.90 -10.04
CA GLY A 7 -8.43 -5.40 -9.93
C GLY A 7 -8.26 -3.90 -9.65
N PHE A 8 -9.28 -3.18 -9.22
CA PHE A 8 -9.18 -1.77 -8.86
C PHE A 8 -8.93 -1.56 -7.37
N ILE A 9 -8.05 -0.62 -7.02
CA ILE A 9 -7.71 -0.22 -5.66
C ILE A 9 -8.39 1.09 -5.22
N ALA A 10 -8.91 1.85 -6.15
CA ALA A 10 -9.65 3.09 -5.93
C ALA A 10 -10.51 3.42 -7.14
N LYS A 11 -11.50 4.27 -6.96
CA LYS A 11 -12.24 4.90 -8.06
C LYS A 11 -11.37 5.94 -8.78
N LYS A 12 -11.83 6.47 -9.92
CA LYS A 12 -11.08 7.48 -10.70
C LYS A 12 -10.78 8.78 -9.95
N ASP A 13 -11.61 9.14 -8.99
CA ASP A 13 -11.47 10.33 -8.13
C ASP A 13 -10.58 10.11 -6.89
N ASP A 14 -9.81 9.02 -6.87
CA ASP A 14 -9.01 8.54 -5.74
C ASP A 14 -9.85 8.09 -4.51
N SER A 15 -11.17 8.01 -4.63
CA SER A 15 -12.03 7.54 -3.54
C SER A 15 -11.85 6.04 -3.30
N SER A 16 -11.80 5.67 -2.03
CA SER A 16 -11.77 4.30 -1.52
C SER A 16 -12.94 4.02 -0.57
N ASP A 17 -14.09 4.65 -0.80
CA ASP A 17 -15.30 4.55 0.00
C ASP A 17 -15.95 3.17 0.01
N PHE A 18 -15.53 2.28 -0.90
CA PHE A 18 -15.94 0.89 -0.96
C PHE A 18 -15.24 -0.01 0.06
N LEU A 19 -14.18 0.47 0.69
CA LEU A 19 -13.43 -0.29 1.68
C LEU A 19 -14.26 -0.50 2.94
N THR A 20 -14.22 -1.74 3.44
CA THR A 20 -14.90 -2.05 4.69
C THR A 20 -14.12 -1.56 5.91
N LYS A 21 -14.83 -1.42 7.03
CA LYS A 21 -14.19 -1.12 8.32
C LYS A 21 -13.22 -2.23 8.75
N LYS A 22 -13.47 -3.47 8.37
CA LYS A 22 -12.61 -4.63 8.67
C LYS A 22 -11.28 -4.52 7.93
N GLU A 23 -11.34 -4.21 6.64
CA GLU A 23 -10.14 -3.99 5.83
C GLU A 23 -9.31 -2.84 6.40
N SER A 24 -9.92 -1.67 6.65
CA SER A 24 -9.22 -0.51 7.23
C SER A 24 -8.55 -0.85 8.57
N GLN A 25 -9.18 -1.65 9.42
CA GLN A 25 -8.58 -2.13 10.67
C GLN A 25 -7.41 -3.08 10.41
N SER A 26 -7.52 -4.00 9.45
CA SER A 26 -6.46 -4.92 9.05
C SER A 26 -5.24 -4.18 8.51
N TYR A 27 -5.46 -3.20 7.63
CA TYR A 27 -4.41 -2.33 7.09
C TYR A 27 -3.67 -1.57 8.20
N VAL A 28 -4.41 -0.90 9.08
CA VAL A 28 -3.81 -0.16 10.20
C VAL A 28 -2.99 -1.08 11.10
N ALA A 29 -3.51 -2.26 11.45
CA ALA A 29 -2.79 -3.22 12.29
C ALA A 29 -1.49 -3.69 11.62
N THR A 30 -1.53 -3.95 10.30
CA THR A 30 -0.36 -4.35 9.52
C THR A 30 0.73 -3.27 9.53
N VAL A 31 0.37 -2.01 9.26
CA VAL A 31 1.32 -0.89 9.27
C VAL A 31 1.91 -0.66 10.67
N LEU A 32 1.08 -0.73 11.73
CA LEU A 32 1.55 -0.58 13.11
C LEU A 32 2.52 -1.69 13.50
N LYS A 33 2.26 -2.93 13.08
CA LYS A 33 3.16 -4.07 13.33
C LYS A 33 4.49 -3.91 12.59
N ALA A 34 4.48 -3.49 11.34
CA ALA A 34 5.68 -3.30 10.53
C ALA A 34 6.53 -2.11 11.01
N GLY A 35 5.91 -1.05 11.50
CA GLY A 35 6.57 0.17 11.96
C GLY A 35 7.10 1.08 10.84
N ALA A 36 6.96 0.67 9.57
CA ALA A 36 7.45 1.38 8.40
C ALA A 36 6.50 1.25 7.21
N LEU A 37 6.30 2.37 6.50
CA LEU A 37 5.36 2.50 5.40
C LEU A 37 5.99 3.24 4.22
N VAL A 38 5.78 2.76 3.01
CA VAL A 38 6.04 3.48 1.75
C VAL A 38 4.71 3.75 1.06
N ILE A 39 4.46 4.99 0.70
CA ILE A 39 3.27 5.40 -0.06
C ILE A 39 3.60 6.45 -1.12
N GLY A 40 2.78 6.51 -2.16
CA GLY A 40 2.85 7.56 -3.16
C GLY A 40 2.29 8.89 -2.64
N ARG A 41 2.70 10.00 -3.26
CA ARG A 41 2.28 11.36 -2.89
C ARG A 41 0.75 11.54 -2.83
N ARG A 42 0.00 11.03 -3.85
CA ARG A 42 -1.48 11.13 -3.89
C ARG A 42 -2.10 10.34 -2.75
N THR A 43 -1.65 9.12 -2.53
CA THR A 43 -2.11 8.24 -1.44
C THR A 43 -1.84 8.87 -0.07
N TYR A 44 -0.66 9.49 0.12
CA TYR A 44 -0.36 10.25 1.35
C TYR A 44 -1.35 11.40 1.55
N GLY A 45 -1.67 12.15 0.48
CA GLY A 45 -2.63 13.25 0.54
C GLY A 45 -4.03 12.83 0.95
N VAL A 46 -4.48 11.65 0.52
CA VAL A 46 -5.77 11.06 0.93
C VAL A 46 -5.69 10.53 2.37
N LEU A 47 -4.71 9.68 2.65
CA LEU A 47 -4.54 9.01 3.95
C LEU A 47 -4.35 10.02 5.10
N SER A 48 -3.57 11.08 4.87
CA SER A 48 -3.28 12.08 5.91
C SER A 48 -4.51 12.85 6.42
N LYS A 49 -5.62 12.79 5.70
CA LYS A 49 -6.91 13.40 6.08
C LYS A 49 -7.80 12.43 6.88
N GLN A 50 -7.47 11.15 6.92
CA GLN A 50 -8.27 10.13 7.59
C GLN A 50 -7.94 10.07 9.08
N SER A 51 -8.92 9.71 9.92
CA SER A 51 -8.75 9.59 11.37
C SER A 51 -7.71 8.53 11.76
N GLU A 52 -7.61 7.46 10.98
CA GLU A 52 -6.67 6.37 11.14
C GLU A 52 -5.20 6.82 11.08
N PHE A 53 -4.92 7.88 10.33
CA PHE A 53 -3.57 8.43 10.21
C PHE A 53 -3.02 8.94 11.55
N GLN A 54 -3.89 9.39 12.45
CA GLN A 54 -3.49 9.80 13.80
C GLN A 54 -2.85 8.64 14.59
N LYS A 55 -3.25 7.38 14.31
CA LYS A 55 -2.64 6.20 14.94
C LYS A 55 -1.18 6.03 14.49
N PHE A 56 -0.89 6.32 13.22
CA PHE A 56 0.48 6.26 12.69
C PHE A 56 1.37 7.36 13.28
N LEU A 57 0.84 8.58 13.43
CA LEU A 57 1.57 9.69 14.07
C LEU A 57 1.90 9.37 15.53
N LYS A 58 0.91 8.91 16.30
CA LYS A 58 1.09 8.52 17.72
C LYS A 58 2.09 7.39 17.89
N ALA A 59 2.07 6.40 17.01
CA ALA A 59 3.00 5.27 17.01
C ALA A 59 4.37 5.60 16.39
N LYS A 60 4.59 6.84 15.93
CA LYS A 60 5.85 7.29 15.31
C LYS A 60 6.27 6.42 14.12
N ILE A 61 5.29 5.96 13.32
CA ILE A 61 5.55 5.16 12.12
C ILE A 61 6.45 5.94 11.17
N LYS A 62 7.52 5.32 10.69
CA LYS A 62 8.36 5.90 9.64
C LYS A 62 7.65 5.79 8.30
N ILE A 63 7.43 6.92 7.62
CA ILE A 63 6.74 6.96 6.34
C ILE A 63 7.66 7.57 5.27
N ALA A 64 8.00 6.77 4.25
CA ALA A 64 8.62 7.27 3.03
C ALA A 64 7.53 7.60 2.00
N ILE A 65 7.52 8.83 1.52
CA ILE A 65 6.55 9.32 0.53
C ILE A 65 7.27 9.42 -0.81
N VAL A 66 6.96 8.53 -1.74
CA VAL A 66 7.60 8.56 -3.07
C VAL A 66 6.97 9.64 -3.93
N SER A 67 7.80 10.61 -4.35
CA SER A 67 7.38 11.76 -5.14
C SER A 67 8.55 12.35 -5.92
N LYS A 68 8.29 12.74 -7.18
CA LYS A 68 9.23 13.55 -7.98
C LYS A 68 9.18 15.06 -7.62
N HIS A 69 8.21 15.45 -6.79
CA HIS A 69 8.02 16.85 -6.36
C HIS A 69 8.30 16.99 -4.88
N SER A 70 8.80 18.13 -4.48
CA SER A 70 8.96 18.50 -3.06
C SER A 70 7.60 18.58 -2.37
N MET A 71 7.59 18.29 -1.08
CA MET A 71 6.42 18.38 -0.22
C MET A 71 6.82 18.98 1.12
N ASN A 72 5.95 19.79 1.69
CA ASN A 72 6.15 20.28 3.06
C ASN A 72 5.66 19.22 4.05
N ILE A 73 6.59 18.50 4.66
CA ILE A 73 6.31 17.44 5.63
C ILE A 73 6.65 17.94 7.02
N LYS A 74 5.66 17.97 7.90
CA LYS A 74 5.82 18.47 9.28
C LYS A 74 6.34 17.41 10.27
N SER A 75 6.16 16.13 9.96
CA SER A 75 6.55 15.04 10.86
C SER A 75 8.02 14.68 10.70
N PRO A 76 8.81 14.55 11.78
CA PRO A 76 10.20 14.11 11.73
C PRO A 76 10.34 12.63 11.33
N TYR A 77 9.27 11.85 11.40
CA TYR A 77 9.24 10.43 11.04
C TYR A 77 8.85 10.19 9.57
N HIS A 78 8.52 11.26 8.83
CA HIS A 78 8.12 11.18 7.42
C HIS A 78 9.16 11.86 6.54
N LYS A 79 9.46 11.26 5.38
CA LYS A 79 10.42 11.81 4.42
C LYS A 79 9.94 11.63 2.99
N VAL A 80 10.17 12.63 2.16
CA VAL A 80 9.99 12.52 0.71
C VAL A 80 11.21 11.81 0.12
N ALA A 81 10.95 10.77 -0.67
CA ALA A 81 11.92 10.01 -1.42
C ALA A 81 11.61 10.14 -2.92
N ASN A 82 12.62 10.24 -3.77
CA ASN A 82 12.45 10.42 -5.22
C ASN A 82 12.40 9.11 -6.00
N SER A 83 12.63 7.96 -5.34
CA SER A 83 12.60 6.64 -5.95
C SER A 83 12.25 5.57 -4.92
N PRO A 84 11.84 4.35 -5.35
CA PRO A 84 11.68 3.17 -4.48
C PRO A 84 12.93 2.91 -3.64
N GLN A 85 14.10 2.90 -4.25
CA GLN A 85 15.36 2.61 -3.57
C GLN A 85 15.69 3.66 -2.50
N SER A 86 15.45 4.96 -2.76
CA SER A 86 15.68 6.01 -1.77
C SER A 86 14.69 5.94 -0.61
N ALA A 87 13.46 5.46 -0.86
CA ALA A 87 12.49 5.18 0.19
C ALA A 87 12.95 4.05 1.11
N LEU A 88 13.42 2.93 0.55
CA LEU A 88 13.96 1.81 1.31
C LEU A 88 15.21 2.21 2.10
N ASN A 89 16.10 3.03 1.54
CA ASN A 89 17.29 3.53 2.25
C ASN A 89 16.91 4.37 3.49
N PHE A 90 15.86 5.18 3.41
CA PHE A 90 15.37 5.94 4.57
C PHE A 90 14.78 5.01 5.65
N LEU A 91 14.17 3.90 5.25
CA LEU A 91 13.54 2.93 6.14
C LEU A 91 14.48 1.80 6.57
N LYS A 92 15.75 1.87 6.21
CA LYS A 92 16.77 0.88 6.56
C LYS A 92 16.78 0.62 8.07
N GLY A 93 16.84 -0.66 8.45
CA GLY A 93 16.76 -1.11 9.85
C GLY A 93 15.33 -1.42 10.32
N SER A 94 14.29 -1.15 9.53
CA SER A 94 12.95 -1.68 9.79
C SER A 94 12.91 -3.16 9.44
N LYS A 95 12.27 -3.96 10.31
CA LYS A 95 12.16 -5.42 10.11
C LYS A 95 11.27 -5.77 8.91
N GLU A 96 10.19 -5.05 8.78
CA GLU A 96 9.22 -5.17 7.70
C GLU A 96 8.89 -3.77 7.18
N ILE A 97 8.63 -3.64 5.88
CA ILE A 97 8.24 -2.39 5.23
C ILE A 97 6.96 -2.65 4.44
N VAL A 98 5.90 -1.94 4.74
CA VAL A 98 4.64 -2.02 3.99
C VAL A 98 4.69 -1.05 2.82
N VAL A 99 4.43 -1.51 1.60
CA VAL A 99 4.20 -0.67 0.42
C VAL A 99 2.69 -0.61 0.16
N ALA A 100 2.10 0.57 0.32
CA ALA A 100 0.64 0.73 0.30
C ALA A 100 0.11 1.58 -0.88
N GLY A 101 0.81 1.56 -1.98
CA GLY A 101 0.34 2.11 -3.23
C GLY A 101 0.43 3.64 -3.36
N GLY A 102 -0.28 4.30 -4.35
CA GLY A 102 -1.15 3.70 -5.41
C GLY A 102 -0.46 2.88 -6.50
N GLY A 103 -1.25 2.61 -7.54
CA GLY A 103 -0.88 1.66 -8.60
C GLY A 103 0.46 1.94 -9.29
N LEU A 104 0.81 3.19 -9.55
CA LEU A 104 2.11 3.57 -10.11
C LEU A 104 3.28 3.20 -9.18
N LEU A 105 3.10 3.40 -7.86
CA LEU A 105 4.13 3.03 -6.89
C LEU A 105 4.28 1.51 -6.81
N ASN A 106 3.17 0.78 -6.75
CA ASN A 106 3.19 -0.67 -6.74
C ASN A 106 3.92 -1.23 -7.97
N ALA A 107 3.61 -0.69 -9.15
CA ALA A 107 4.26 -1.10 -10.40
C ALA A 107 5.76 -0.80 -10.39
N SER A 108 6.20 0.35 -9.87
CA SER A 108 7.63 0.66 -9.80
C SER A 108 8.39 -0.26 -8.84
N PHE A 109 7.82 -0.60 -7.68
CA PHE A 109 8.41 -1.57 -6.77
C PHE A 109 8.51 -2.98 -7.38
N MET A 110 7.49 -3.40 -8.12
CA MET A 110 7.51 -4.69 -8.84
C MET A 110 8.56 -4.68 -9.95
N SER A 111 8.62 -3.64 -10.77
CA SER A 111 9.59 -3.52 -11.88
C SER A 111 11.05 -3.49 -11.40
N GLU A 112 11.30 -2.96 -10.20
CA GLU A 112 12.62 -2.95 -9.57
C GLU A 112 12.92 -4.21 -8.73
N ASN A 113 12.03 -5.22 -8.75
CA ASN A 113 12.16 -6.47 -8.00
C ASN A 113 12.32 -6.28 -6.47
N LEU A 114 11.63 -5.26 -5.92
CA LEU A 114 11.74 -4.84 -4.52
C LEU A 114 10.60 -5.36 -3.63
N VAL A 115 9.72 -6.22 -4.16
CA VAL A 115 8.61 -6.83 -3.43
C VAL A 115 8.92 -8.29 -3.12
N ASP A 116 8.77 -8.68 -1.87
CA ASP A 116 8.97 -10.08 -1.42
C ASP A 116 7.64 -10.82 -1.26
N GLU A 117 6.63 -10.13 -0.72
CA GLU A 117 5.31 -10.71 -0.45
C GLU A 117 4.19 -9.73 -0.82
N ILE A 118 3.05 -10.27 -1.21
CA ILE A 118 1.87 -9.51 -1.57
C ILE A 118 0.68 -10.01 -0.77
N TYR A 119 -0.01 -9.09 -0.10
CA TYR A 119 -1.31 -9.32 0.54
C TYR A 119 -2.39 -8.62 -0.27
N ILE A 120 -3.37 -9.38 -0.74
CA ILE A 120 -4.52 -8.90 -1.52
C ILE A 120 -5.79 -9.17 -0.74
N ASP A 121 -6.49 -8.11 -0.36
CA ASP A 121 -7.79 -8.17 0.29
C ASP A 121 -8.86 -7.94 -0.77
N ILE A 122 -9.65 -8.96 -1.09
CA ILE A 122 -10.69 -8.88 -2.11
C ILE A 122 -11.98 -8.36 -1.48
N GLU A 123 -12.35 -7.13 -1.86
CA GLU A 123 -13.58 -6.46 -1.44
C GLU A 123 -14.74 -6.86 -2.36
N PRO A 124 -15.96 -7.08 -1.83
CA PRO A 124 -17.10 -7.57 -2.60
C PRO A 124 -17.77 -6.44 -3.40
N ASN A 125 -17.02 -5.70 -4.17
CA ASN A 125 -17.47 -4.56 -4.97
C ASN A 125 -16.94 -4.66 -6.40
N LEU A 126 -17.74 -4.21 -7.36
CA LEU A 126 -17.35 -4.10 -8.77
C LEU A 126 -17.65 -2.70 -9.28
N PHE A 127 -16.72 -2.11 -10.03
CA PHE A 127 -16.95 -0.91 -10.82
C PHE A 127 -16.23 -1.01 -12.15
N SER A 128 -16.77 -0.34 -13.16
CA SER A 128 -16.31 -0.45 -14.56
C SER A 128 -14.96 0.20 -14.81
N GLU A 129 -14.57 1.15 -13.95
CA GLU A 129 -13.37 1.95 -14.12
C GLU A 129 -12.78 2.41 -12.78
N GLY A 130 -11.47 2.60 -12.73
CA GLY A 130 -10.79 3.00 -11.51
C GLY A 130 -9.27 2.91 -11.65
N ILE A 131 -8.57 3.05 -10.54
CA ILE A 131 -7.13 2.92 -10.44
C ILE A 131 -6.80 1.44 -10.23
N LYS A 132 -5.95 0.88 -11.08
CA LYS A 132 -5.53 -0.53 -11.02
C LYS A 132 -4.52 -0.75 -9.91
N LEU A 133 -4.43 -2.00 -9.42
CA LEU A 133 -3.42 -2.42 -8.43
C LEU A 133 -1.99 -2.12 -8.93
N PHE A 134 -1.74 -2.30 -10.22
CA PHE A 134 -0.50 -1.93 -10.89
C PHE A 134 -0.80 -1.07 -12.11
N GLU A 135 -0.23 0.13 -12.15
CA GLU A 135 -0.34 1.07 -13.27
C GLU A 135 1.03 1.38 -13.83
N GLY A 136 1.21 1.19 -15.14
CA GLY A 136 2.52 1.34 -15.77
C GLY A 136 3.51 0.28 -15.31
N GLY A 137 4.78 0.50 -15.64
CA GLY A 137 5.84 -0.46 -15.35
C GLY A 137 5.83 -1.68 -16.27
N SER A 138 6.90 -2.46 -16.20
CA SER A 138 7.01 -3.74 -16.89
C SER A 138 7.57 -4.76 -15.93
N PHE A 139 6.84 -5.83 -15.68
CA PHE A 139 7.30 -6.97 -14.88
C PHE A 139 6.51 -8.21 -15.29
N ASP A 140 7.17 -9.36 -15.17
CA ASP A 140 6.57 -10.68 -15.32
C ASP A 140 7.13 -11.55 -14.20
N VAL A 141 6.29 -11.88 -13.22
CA VAL A 141 6.71 -12.61 -12.02
C VAL A 141 5.73 -13.71 -11.68
N LYS A 142 6.25 -14.82 -11.20
CA LYS A 142 5.44 -15.90 -10.65
C LYS A 142 5.17 -15.66 -9.16
N LEU A 143 3.99 -16.04 -8.74
CA LEU A 143 3.57 -15.95 -7.35
C LEU A 143 3.35 -17.36 -6.78
N LYS A 144 3.77 -17.57 -5.53
CA LYS A 144 3.45 -18.75 -4.75
C LYS A 144 2.45 -18.39 -3.67
N LEU A 145 1.27 -19.00 -3.69
CA LEU A 145 0.28 -18.84 -2.62
C LEU A 145 0.85 -19.39 -1.31
N LEU A 146 0.90 -18.56 -0.29
CA LEU A 146 1.33 -18.92 1.06
C LEU A 146 0.14 -19.23 1.96
N GLY A 147 -0.99 -18.55 1.75
CA GLY A 147 -2.18 -18.77 2.54
C GLY A 147 -3.35 -17.89 2.13
N THR A 148 -4.50 -18.20 2.70
CA THR A 148 -5.74 -17.44 2.57
C THR A 148 -6.36 -17.24 3.95
N ARG A 149 -7.06 -16.13 4.14
CA ARG A 149 -7.77 -15.81 5.38
C ARG A 149 -9.07 -15.09 5.09
N MET A 150 -10.18 -15.55 5.64
CA MET A 150 -11.42 -14.78 5.63
C MET A 150 -11.29 -13.59 6.59
N LEU A 151 -11.45 -12.37 6.06
CA LEU A 151 -11.51 -11.14 6.86
C LEU A 151 -12.93 -10.93 7.42
N SER A 152 -13.93 -11.29 6.62
CA SER A 152 -15.33 -11.36 6.99
C SER A 152 -16.02 -12.50 6.19
N LYS A 153 -17.33 -12.65 6.31
CA LYS A 153 -18.09 -13.63 5.50
C LYS A 153 -18.03 -13.36 3.99
N ASN A 154 -17.69 -12.13 3.57
CA ASN A 154 -17.70 -11.70 2.17
C ASN A 154 -16.32 -11.23 1.67
N GLU A 155 -15.30 -11.22 2.54
CA GLU A 155 -13.97 -10.68 2.23
C GLU A 155 -12.90 -11.73 2.48
N ILE A 156 -12.01 -11.91 1.52
CA ILE A 156 -10.89 -12.84 1.62
C ILE A 156 -9.56 -12.12 1.42
N GLN A 157 -8.58 -12.43 2.25
CA GLN A 157 -7.19 -12.05 2.05
C GLN A 157 -6.42 -13.20 1.42
N LEU A 158 -5.70 -12.90 0.35
CA LEU A 158 -4.74 -13.78 -0.30
C LEU A 158 -3.32 -13.32 0.07
N HIS A 159 -2.47 -14.25 0.47
CA HIS A 159 -1.08 -13.98 0.78
C HIS A 159 -0.16 -14.75 -0.17
N TYR A 160 0.67 -14.02 -0.92
CA TYR A 160 1.59 -14.58 -1.91
C TYR A 160 3.04 -14.21 -1.61
N LYS A 161 3.94 -15.13 -1.92
CA LYS A 161 5.36 -14.86 -2.11
C LYS A 161 5.63 -14.53 -3.56
N VAL A 162 6.42 -13.49 -3.82
CA VAL A 162 6.96 -13.18 -5.14
C VAL A 162 8.18 -14.08 -5.39
N LEU A 163 8.17 -14.82 -6.48
CA LEU A 163 9.30 -15.66 -6.89
C LEU A 163 10.22 -14.81 -7.78
N LYS A 164 11.42 -14.57 -7.27
CA LYS A 164 12.49 -13.82 -7.97
C LYS A 164 13.37 -14.76 -8.76
#